data_67461811bcfad3a214eacfd9d9ae380c
#
_entry.id   67461811bcfad3a214eacfd9d9ae380c
#
_cell.length_a   1.000
_cell.length_b   1.000
_cell.length_c   1.000
_cell.angle_alpha   90.00
_cell.angle_beta   90.00
_cell.angle_gamma   90.00
#
_symmetry.space_group_name_H-M   'P 1'
#
loop_
_entity.id
_entity.type
_entity.pdbx_description
1 polymer ?
#
loop_
_entity_poly.entity_id
_entity_poly.type
_entity_poly.pdbx_seq_one_letter_code
_entity_poly.pdbx_strand_id
1 'polypeptide(L)'
;MTGGPHGEAARDRPGEVGGYQDGSLDLTDRVVDPATGEEERRVEAALRPRRLAEFPGQQRVRDQLGLVIEAARRRGSPPDHVLLSGPPGLGKTTLAMIIASELEQPIRVTSGPAIQHAGDLAAILSSLAEGEVLFLDEIHRMSRPAEEMLYLAMEDFRVDVIVGKGPGATAIPLELPPFTVVGATTRSGLLPAPLRDRFGFTGHLDFYETEDLVQILGRSARLLEIEADQDGIGEIAARSRGTPRIANRLLRRVRDWAQVHGRHVVDGEAARAGLTLFDVDVQGLDRLDRAVLDALCRRFGGGPVGLSTLAVAVGEEPDTVETVAEPYLVREGFMVRTPRGRAASAAAWEHLGLTPPRDAAQDQLPLDDGPGRLGG
;
A
#
# COMPACT_ATOMS: atom_id res chain seq x y z
N MET A 1 37.09 -63.58 40.25
CA MET A 1 36.37 -63.19 41.45
C MET A 1 35.43 -62.08 41.05
N THR A 2 34.26 -62.48 40.79
CA THR A 2 33.00 -62.35 41.52
C THR A 2 32.49 -60.91 41.54
N GLY A 3 31.46 -60.69 40.85
CA GLY A 3 30.22 -60.22 41.32
C GLY A 3 29.35 -59.67 40.21
N GLY A 4 28.30 -60.37 39.95
CA GLY A 4 27.29 -60.09 38.92
C GLY A 4 26.25 -59.03 39.32
N PRO A 5 25.15 -59.04 38.61
CA PRO A 5 24.46 -57.83 38.23
C PRO A 5 23.20 -57.57 39.04
N HIS A 6 22.83 -56.31 39.14
CA HIS A 6 21.45 -55.98 39.55
C HIS A 6 20.77 -55.20 38.42
N GLY A 7 19.70 -55.83 37.95
CA GLY A 7 18.75 -55.23 37.07
C GLY A 7 17.93 -54.14 37.80
N GLU A 8 17.65 -53.05 37.08
CA GLU A 8 16.72 -52.05 37.52
C GLU A 8 15.66 -51.81 36.47
N ALA A 9 14.44 -51.94 36.92
CA ALA A 9 13.21 -52.01 36.18
C ALA A 9 12.94 -50.69 35.41
N ALA A 10 12.53 -50.83 34.15
CA ALA A 10 11.90 -49.80 33.38
C ALA A 10 10.61 -49.32 34.07
N ARG A 11 10.58 -48.05 34.47
CA ARG A 11 9.35 -47.35 34.82
C ARG A 11 8.80 -46.66 33.57
N ASP A 12 7.65 -47.15 33.14
CA ASP A 12 6.74 -46.52 32.22
C ASP A 12 6.50 -45.04 32.63
N ARG A 13 6.82 -44.12 31.76
CA ARG A 13 6.37 -42.71 31.86
C ARG A 13 5.14 -42.54 30.98
N PRO A 14 4.03 -41.99 31.51
CA PRO A 14 2.85 -41.71 30.72
C PRO A 14 3.14 -40.63 29.70
N GLY A 15 2.58 -40.80 28.49
CA GLY A 15 2.76 -39.95 27.31
C GLY A 15 2.53 -38.47 27.59
N GLU A 16 3.45 -37.68 27.19
CA GLU A 16 3.26 -36.24 27.00
C GLU A 16 2.21 -36.03 25.92
N VAL A 17 1.06 -35.56 26.34
CA VAL A 17 0.02 -35.02 25.47
C VAL A 17 0.66 -33.81 24.78
N GLY A 18 0.82 -33.90 23.47
CA GLY A 18 1.32 -32.82 22.65
C GLY A 18 0.55 -31.54 22.94
N GLY A 19 1.27 -30.55 23.47
CA GLY A 19 0.72 -29.22 23.64
C GLY A 19 0.35 -28.69 22.26
N TYR A 20 -0.91 -28.36 22.09
CA TYR A 20 -1.34 -27.45 21.02
C TYR A 20 -0.51 -26.17 21.19
N GLN A 21 0.46 -25.98 20.31
CA GLN A 21 1.04 -24.67 20.13
C GLN A 21 -0.11 -23.76 19.68
N ASP A 22 -0.45 -22.84 20.54
CA ASP A 22 -1.30 -21.70 20.23
C ASP A 22 -0.62 -20.97 19.06
N GLY A 23 -1.07 -21.31 17.84
CA GLY A 23 -0.67 -20.63 16.64
C GLY A 23 -1.31 -19.25 16.66
N SER A 24 -0.68 -18.31 17.35
CA SER A 24 -0.88 -16.90 17.08
C SER A 24 -0.49 -16.71 15.61
N LEU A 25 -1.50 -16.78 14.73
CA LEU A 25 -1.34 -16.39 13.33
C LEU A 25 -0.76 -14.98 13.32
N ASP A 26 0.46 -14.90 12.85
CA ASP A 26 1.16 -13.63 12.68
C ASP A 26 0.29 -12.74 11.79
N LEU A 27 -0.33 -11.73 12.39
CA LEU A 27 -1.29 -10.83 11.75
C LEU A 27 -0.65 -9.97 10.64
N THR A 28 0.68 -10.07 10.49
CA THR A 28 1.43 -9.44 9.40
C THR A 28 1.16 -10.08 8.03
N ASP A 29 0.46 -11.22 7.96
CA ASP A 29 0.25 -11.98 6.72
C ASP A 29 -1.21 -11.90 6.18
N ARG A 30 -1.87 -10.76 6.36
CA ARG A 30 -3.19 -10.51 5.77
C ARG A 30 -3.12 -10.50 4.25
N VAL A 31 -3.92 -11.35 3.60
CA VAL A 31 -3.91 -11.49 2.13
C VAL A 31 -4.30 -10.20 1.42
N VAL A 32 -5.11 -9.36 2.04
CA VAL A 32 -5.55 -8.06 1.49
C VAL A 32 -4.85 -6.86 2.11
N ASP A 33 -3.80 -7.08 2.93
CA ASP A 33 -2.99 -6.00 3.47
C ASP A 33 -2.11 -5.40 2.36
N PRO A 34 -2.03 -4.08 2.21
CA PRO A 34 -1.11 -3.45 1.27
C PRO A 34 0.37 -3.53 1.68
N ALA A 35 0.72 -3.98 2.90
CA ALA A 35 2.10 -4.24 3.30
C ALA A 35 2.66 -5.51 2.63
N THR A 36 3.96 -5.55 2.36
CA THR A 36 4.60 -6.65 1.60
C THR A 36 5.85 -7.18 2.27
N GLY A 37 5.98 -8.53 2.29
CA GLY A 37 7.22 -9.25 2.63
C GLY A 37 8.28 -9.17 1.53
N GLU A 38 9.51 -9.63 1.80
CA GLU A 38 10.63 -9.57 0.84
C GLU A 38 10.40 -10.43 -0.42
N GLU A 39 9.87 -11.63 -0.25
CA GLU A 39 9.58 -12.54 -1.36
C GLU A 39 8.51 -11.95 -2.28
N GLU A 40 7.48 -11.37 -1.70
CA GLU A 40 6.41 -10.73 -2.43
C GLU A 40 6.90 -9.52 -3.23
N ARG A 41 7.83 -8.73 -2.67
CA ARG A 41 8.47 -7.63 -3.39
C ARG A 41 9.25 -8.11 -4.63
N ARG A 42 9.91 -9.29 -4.56
CA ARG A 42 10.62 -9.87 -5.73
C ARG A 42 9.64 -10.27 -6.83
N VAL A 43 8.53 -10.93 -6.47
CA VAL A 43 7.50 -11.30 -7.45
C VAL A 43 6.84 -10.06 -8.04
N GLU A 44 6.46 -9.07 -7.21
CA GLU A 44 5.92 -7.80 -7.70
C GLU A 44 6.87 -7.11 -8.69
N ALA A 45 8.17 -7.13 -8.41
CA ALA A 45 9.16 -6.54 -9.32
C ALA A 45 9.18 -7.20 -10.70
N ALA A 46 9.00 -8.52 -10.76
CA ALA A 46 8.93 -9.28 -12.02
C ALA A 46 7.64 -8.96 -12.81
N LEU A 47 6.55 -8.64 -12.12
CA LEU A 47 5.24 -8.31 -12.74
C LEU A 47 5.14 -6.87 -13.22
N ARG A 48 6.07 -5.98 -12.87
CA ARG A 48 5.98 -4.56 -13.22
C ARG A 48 6.08 -4.32 -14.72
N PRO A 49 5.19 -3.49 -15.29
CA PRO A 49 5.36 -2.98 -16.65
C PRO A 49 6.60 -2.09 -16.74
N ARG A 50 7.24 -2.10 -17.90
CA ARG A 50 8.47 -1.33 -18.16
C ARG A 50 8.22 -0.06 -18.95
N ARG A 51 7.07 0.05 -19.62
CA ARG A 51 6.69 1.18 -20.45
C ARG A 51 5.35 1.76 -20.00
N LEU A 52 5.17 3.05 -20.22
CA LEU A 52 3.94 3.76 -19.88
C LEU A 52 2.72 3.18 -20.63
N ALA A 53 2.92 2.74 -21.87
CA ALA A 53 1.88 2.09 -22.68
C ALA A 53 1.39 0.75 -22.11
N GLU A 54 2.24 0.08 -21.32
CA GLU A 54 1.92 -1.21 -20.66
C GLU A 54 1.26 -1.05 -19.29
N PHE A 55 1.16 0.19 -18.79
CA PHE A 55 0.62 0.49 -17.46
C PHE A 55 -0.90 0.68 -17.57
N PRO A 56 -1.73 -0.26 -17.09
CA PRO A 56 -3.20 -0.16 -17.21
C PRO A 56 -3.76 0.89 -16.25
N GLY A 57 -4.94 1.40 -16.57
CA GLY A 57 -5.64 2.39 -15.74
C GLY A 57 -4.92 3.73 -15.61
N GLN A 58 -5.31 4.53 -14.64
CA GLN A 58 -4.70 5.84 -14.32
C GLN A 58 -4.55 6.76 -15.55
N GLN A 59 -5.52 6.75 -16.46
CA GLN A 59 -5.41 7.38 -17.79
C GLN A 59 -4.91 8.82 -17.73
N ARG A 60 -5.48 9.63 -16.83
CA ARG A 60 -5.09 11.04 -16.67
C ARG A 60 -3.61 11.21 -16.31
N VAL A 61 -3.14 10.43 -15.33
CA VAL A 61 -1.73 10.52 -14.88
C VAL A 61 -0.80 10.03 -15.97
N ARG A 62 -1.17 8.98 -16.71
CA ARG A 62 -0.40 8.46 -17.85
C ARG A 62 -0.25 9.47 -18.96
N ASP A 63 -1.34 10.11 -19.38
CA ASP A 63 -1.33 11.09 -20.46
C ASP A 63 -0.47 12.31 -20.09
N GLN A 64 -0.60 12.78 -18.85
CA GLN A 64 0.19 13.90 -18.35
C GLN A 64 1.68 13.54 -18.23
N LEU A 65 2.03 12.38 -17.65
CA LEU A 65 3.41 11.91 -17.58
C LEU A 65 4.01 11.68 -18.97
N GLY A 66 3.24 11.09 -19.89
CA GLY A 66 3.68 10.92 -21.27
C GLY A 66 4.06 12.23 -21.95
N LEU A 67 3.26 13.29 -21.73
CA LEU A 67 3.57 14.62 -22.21
C LEU A 67 4.86 15.20 -21.60
N VAL A 68 5.02 15.08 -20.27
CA VAL A 68 6.21 15.60 -19.55
C VAL A 68 7.48 14.88 -20.02
N ILE A 69 7.44 13.55 -20.14
CA ILE A 69 8.57 12.74 -20.59
C ILE A 69 8.94 13.08 -22.05
N GLU A 70 7.95 13.11 -22.94
CA GLU A 70 8.19 13.42 -24.36
C GLU A 70 8.75 14.85 -24.56
N ALA A 71 8.24 15.81 -23.78
CA ALA A 71 8.76 17.18 -23.82
C ALA A 71 10.22 17.26 -23.34
N ALA A 72 10.58 16.53 -22.29
CA ALA A 72 11.95 16.44 -21.78
C ALA A 72 12.90 15.81 -22.83
N ARG A 73 12.48 14.70 -23.45
CA ARG A 73 13.24 14.04 -24.54
C ARG A 73 13.50 14.99 -25.71
N ARG A 74 12.50 15.75 -26.15
CA ARG A 74 12.65 16.72 -27.25
C ARG A 74 13.57 17.87 -26.90
N ARG A 75 13.59 18.33 -25.65
CA ARG A 75 14.49 19.37 -25.17
C ARG A 75 15.92 18.87 -24.94
N GLY A 76 16.13 17.55 -24.79
CA GLY A 76 17.41 16.99 -24.41
C GLY A 76 17.84 17.39 -22.99
N SER A 77 16.89 17.59 -22.08
CA SER A 77 17.12 18.00 -20.70
C SER A 77 16.27 17.16 -19.75
N PRO A 78 16.68 16.97 -18.47
CA PRO A 78 15.86 16.29 -17.49
C PRO A 78 14.45 16.91 -17.40
N PRO A 79 13.41 16.10 -17.14
CA PRO A 79 12.09 16.64 -16.86
C PRO A 79 12.06 17.32 -15.48
N ASP A 80 10.99 18.09 -15.25
CA ASP A 80 10.70 18.60 -13.92
C ASP A 80 10.58 17.45 -12.91
N HIS A 81 10.84 17.73 -11.64
CA HIS A 81 10.66 16.77 -10.55
C HIS A 81 9.19 16.33 -10.45
N VAL A 82 8.98 15.05 -10.15
CA VAL A 82 7.66 14.39 -10.15
C VAL A 82 7.28 13.96 -8.74
N LEU A 83 6.08 14.32 -8.30
CA LEU A 83 5.48 13.82 -7.07
C LEU A 83 4.33 12.86 -7.40
N LEU A 84 4.41 11.63 -6.92
CA LEU A 84 3.36 10.62 -7.04
C LEU A 84 2.68 10.41 -5.69
N SER A 85 1.39 10.68 -5.59
CA SER A 85 0.60 10.53 -4.38
C SER A 85 -0.51 9.50 -4.55
N GLY A 86 -1.01 8.97 -3.44
CA GLY A 86 -2.13 8.02 -3.43
C GLY A 86 -1.90 6.83 -2.50
N PRO A 87 -2.93 6.02 -2.25
CA PRO A 87 -2.89 4.85 -1.40
C PRO A 87 -1.75 3.87 -1.72
N PRO A 88 -1.34 3.00 -0.78
CA PRO A 88 -0.31 2.01 -1.04
C PRO A 88 -0.77 0.97 -2.07
N GLY A 89 0.17 0.37 -2.82
CA GLY A 89 -0.12 -0.72 -3.76
C GLY A 89 -0.69 -0.32 -5.13
N LEU A 90 -0.85 0.98 -5.42
CA LEU A 90 -1.42 1.49 -6.67
C LEU A 90 -0.42 1.70 -7.81
N GLY A 91 0.88 1.43 -7.60
CA GLY A 91 1.88 1.48 -8.66
C GLY A 91 2.78 2.71 -8.69
N LYS A 92 2.87 3.53 -7.61
CA LYS A 92 3.78 4.69 -7.54
C LYS A 92 5.23 4.33 -7.87
N THR A 93 5.77 3.30 -7.24
CA THR A 93 7.12 2.77 -7.51
C THR A 93 7.27 2.27 -8.95
N THR A 94 6.23 1.67 -9.50
CA THR A 94 6.21 1.20 -10.90
C THR A 94 6.29 2.37 -11.86
N LEU A 95 5.52 3.44 -11.63
CA LEU A 95 5.60 4.65 -12.45
C LEU A 95 6.98 5.33 -12.37
N ALA A 96 7.61 5.36 -11.19
CA ALA A 96 8.97 5.89 -11.06
C ALA A 96 9.98 5.10 -11.92
N MET A 97 9.87 3.78 -11.93
CA MET A 97 10.71 2.93 -12.78
C MET A 97 10.42 3.11 -14.27
N ILE A 98 9.14 3.30 -14.64
CA ILE A 98 8.74 3.59 -16.02
C ILE A 98 9.32 4.95 -16.46
N ILE A 99 9.24 6.00 -15.63
CA ILE A 99 9.80 7.31 -15.93
C ILE A 99 11.29 7.18 -16.25
N ALA A 100 12.07 6.50 -15.40
CA ALA A 100 13.49 6.29 -15.65
C ALA A 100 13.75 5.50 -16.94
N SER A 101 12.97 4.43 -17.18
CA SER A 101 13.06 3.60 -18.39
C SER A 101 12.72 4.37 -19.66
N GLU A 102 11.67 5.20 -19.64
CA GLU A 102 11.28 6.05 -20.78
C GLU A 102 12.28 7.17 -21.05
N LEU A 103 12.95 7.67 -20.01
CA LEU A 103 14.03 8.65 -20.14
C LEU A 103 15.38 8.03 -20.54
N GLU A 104 15.47 6.70 -20.55
CA GLU A 104 16.72 5.95 -20.78
C GLU A 104 17.81 6.32 -19.76
N GLN A 105 17.42 6.62 -18.52
CA GLN A 105 18.30 7.04 -17.44
C GLN A 105 18.35 5.98 -16.32
N PRO A 106 19.48 5.86 -15.62
CA PRO A 106 19.57 5.01 -14.44
C PRO A 106 18.63 5.53 -13.33
N ILE A 107 18.17 4.62 -12.48
CA ILE A 107 17.35 4.96 -11.33
C ILE A 107 18.02 4.53 -10.03
N ARG A 108 18.09 5.44 -9.09
CA ARG A 108 18.49 5.19 -7.71
C ARG A 108 17.27 5.18 -6.82
N VAL A 109 17.08 4.08 -6.11
CA VAL A 109 15.92 3.87 -5.25
C VAL A 109 16.32 4.00 -3.78
N THR A 110 15.63 4.85 -3.05
CA THR A 110 15.74 4.96 -1.60
C THR A 110 14.38 5.29 -0.99
N SER A 111 14.30 5.46 0.32
CA SER A 111 13.05 5.77 1.02
C SER A 111 13.26 6.84 2.09
N GLY A 112 12.19 7.59 2.42
CA GLY A 112 12.22 8.58 3.49
C GLY A 112 12.76 8.02 4.81
N PRO A 113 12.26 6.88 5.32
CA PRO A 113 12.78 6.26 6.54
C PRO A 113 14.27 5.88 6.51
N ALA A 114 14.83 5.61 5.34
CA ALA A 114 16.26 5.28 5.18
C ALA A 114 17.17 6.52 5.29
N ILE A 115 16.61 7.72 5.13
CA ILE A 115 17.33 9.00 5.21
C ILE A 115 17.07 9.63 6.57
N GLN A 116 17.88 9.25 7.56
CA GLN A 116 17.70 9.72 8.93
C GLN A 116 18.36 11.08 9.17
N HIS A 117 19.45 11.37 8.46
CA HIS A 117 20.22 12.61 8.59
C HIS A 117 20.44 13.28 7.24
N ALA A 118 20.66 14.58 7.25
CA ALA A 118 21.02 15.33 6.04
C ALA A 118 22.29 14.78 5.36
N GLY A 119 23.24 14.26 6.14
CA GLY A 119 24.45 13.60 5.62
C GLY A 119 24.19 12.36 4.78
N ASP A 120 23.15 11.58 5.11
CA ASP A 120 22.74 10.39 4.32
C ASP A 120 22.28 10.83 2.94
N LEU A 121 21.46 11.88 2.89
CA LEU A 121 20.99 12.47 1.64
C LEU A 121 22.13 13.10 0.83
N ALA A 122 23.04 13.84 1.50
CA ALA A 122 24.19 14.43 0.83
C ALA A 122 25.06 13.36 0.14
N ALA A 123 25.30 12.23 0.80
CA ALA A 123 26.04 11.10 0.22
C ALA A 123 25.35 10.51 -1.01
N ILE A 124 24.02 10.38 -0.97
CA ILE A 124 23.23 9.92 -2.12
C ILE A 124 23.34 10.93 -3.27
N LEU A 125 23.05 12.20 -3.01
CA LEU A 125 23.04 13.26 -4.04
C LEU A 125 24.40 13.45 -4.71
N SER A 126 25.50 13.45 -3.92
CA SER A 126 26.86 13.61 -4.43
C SER A 126 27.34 12.47 -5.31
N SER A 127 26.66 11.32 -5.28
CA SER A 127 26.99 10.13 -6.07
C SER A 127 26.08 9.94 -7.29
N LEU A 128 25.16 10.86 -7.54
CA LEU A 128 24.28 10.82 -8.72
C LEU A 128 25.07 11.14 -10.00
N ALA A 129 24.71 10.44 -11.08
CA ALA A 129 25.18 10.76 -12.42
C ALA A 129 24.26 11.83 -13.07
N GLU A 130 24.76 12.45 -14.15
CA GLU A 130 23.96 13.39 -14.93
C GLU A 130 22.72 12.72 -15.54
N GLY A 131 21.56 13.32 -15.32
CA GLY A 131 20.26 12.81 -15.78
C GLY A 131 19.69 11.66 -14.95
N GLU A 132 20.41 11.15 -13.92
CA GLU A 132 19.94 10.05 -13.08
C GLU A 132 18.61 10.38 -12.38
N VAL A 133 17.72 9.40 -12.27
CA VAL A 133 16.44 9.53 -11.56
C VAL A 133 16.63 9.06 -10.12
N LEU A 134 16.38 9.96 -9.15
CA LEU A 134 16.34 9.64 -7.73
C LEU A 134 14.89 9.36 -7.32
N PHE A 135 14.58 8.11 -7.03
CA PHE A 135 13.28 7.74 -6.49
C PHE A 135 13.31 7.71 -4.96
N LEU A 136 12.41 8.49 -4.35
CA LEU A 136 12.24 8.62 -2.90
C LEU A 136 10.85 8.08 -2.50
N ASP A 137 10.79 6.84 -2.03
CA ASP A 137 9.54 6.28 -1.52
C ASP A 137 9.23 6.80 -0.10
N GLU A 138 7.94 6.97 0.24
CA GLU A 138 7.49 7.52 1.52
C GLU A 138 8.23 8.83 1.90
N ILE A 139 8.36 9.74 0.93
CA ILE A 139 9.13 11.00 1.08
C ILE A 139 8.69 11.85 2.28
N HIS A 140 7.41 11.75 2.69
CA HIS A 140 6.87 12.45 3.88
C HIS A 140 7.44 11.96 5.21
N ARG A 141 8.22 10.86 5.21
CA ARG A 141 8.86 10.29 6.40
C ARG A 141 10.34 10.63 6.52
N MET A 142 10.84 11.52 5.69
CA MET A 142 12.21 12.04 5.83
C MET A 142 12.35 12.90 7.09
N SER A 143 13.57 12.98 7.62
CA SER A 143 13.88 13.93 8.69
C SER A 143 13.84 15.38 8.14
N ARG A 144 13.39 16.32 8.96
CA ARG A 144 13.29 17.73 8.54
C ARG A 144 14.59 18.32 7.99
N PRO A 145 15.79 18.05 8.56
CA PRO A 145 17.04 18.53 7.96
C PRO A 145 17.33 17.96 6.58
N ALA A 146 16.89 16.70 6.31
CA ALA A 146 17.02 16.09 5.00
C ALA A 146 16.00 16.68 3.99
N GLU A 147 14.79 17.00 4.42
CA GLU A 147 13.80 17.69 3.59
C GLU A 147 14.29 19.08 3.15
N GLU A 148 14.87 19.86 4.07
CA GLU A 148 15.43 21.18 3.77
C GLU A 148 16.62 21.08 2.81
N MET A 149 17.50 20.10 2.95
CA MET A 149 18.58 19.83 2.00
C MET A 149 18.08 19.42 0.63
N LEU A 150 17.08 18.51 0.57
CA LEU A 150 16.48 18.08 -0.70
C LEU A 150 15.86 19.25 -1.46
N TYR A 151 15.16 20.12 -0.74
CA TYR A 151 14.58 21.32 -1.32
C TYR A 151 15.63 22.19 -2.03
N LEU A 152 16.76 22.46 -1.38
CA LEU A 152 17.86 23.26 -1.99
C LEU A 152 18.50 22.52 -3.17
N ALA A 153 18.69 21.22 -3.04
CA ALA A 153 19.25 20.40 -4.11
C ALA A 153 18.37 20.37 -5.37
N MET A 154 17.03 20.38 -5.21
CA MET A 154 16.08 20.41 -6.31
C MET A 154 16.01 21.77 -7.00
N GLU A 155 16.28 22.87 -6.28
CA GLU A 155 16.22 24.24 -6.82
C GLU A 155 17.50 24.62 -7.53
N ASP A 156 18.64 24.45 -6.84
CA ASP A 156 19.93 25.01 -7.26
C ASP A 156 20.92 23.96 -7.79
N PHE A 157 20.58 22.67 -7.78
CA PHE A 157 21.50 21.56 -8.03
C PHE A 157 22.80 21.69 -7.21
N ARG A 158 22.65 22.07 -5.95
CA ARG A 158 23.74 22.30 -5.00
C ARG A 158 23.33 21.86 -3.59
N VAL A 159 24.29 21.37 -2.83
CA VAL A 159 24.15 21.11 -1.40
C VAL A 159 25.32 21.69 -0.62
N ASP A 160 25.05 22.23 0.57
CA ASP A 160 26.08 22.69 1.46
C ASP A 160 26.46 21.57 2.43
N VAL A 161 27.71 21.10 2.35
CA VAL A 161 28.24 20.05 3.24
C VAL A 161 29.01 20.69 4.37
N ILE A 162 28.60 20.45 5.61
CA ILE A 162 29.27 20.96 6.80
C ILE A 162 30.48 20.08 7.09
N VAL A 163 31.69 20.64 6.99
CA VAL A 163 32.95 19.97 7.31
C VAL A 163 33.51 20.54 8.61
N GLY A 164 33.84 19.66 9.57
CA GLY A 164 34.33 20.02 10.90
C GLY A 164 33.28 19.91 12.00
N LYS A 165 33.66 20.23 13.23
CA LYS A 165 32.79 20.23 14.41
C LYS A 165 32.96 21.51 15.21
N GLY A 166 31.89 21.97 15.85
CA GLY A 166 31.89 23.16 16.71
C GLY A 166 32.03 24.49 15.97
N PRO A 167 32.47 25.58 16.60
CA PRO A 167 32.50 26.92 16.05
C PRO A 167 33.38 27.11 14.80
N GLY A 168 34.25 26.13 14.49
CA GLY A 168 35.11 26.14 13.30
C GLY A 168 34.59 25.31 12.13
N ALA A 169 33.37 24.81 12.20
CA ALA A 169 32.76 24.09 11.08
C ALA A 169 32.50 25.05 9.91
N THR A 170 32.86 24.61 8.71
CA THR A 170 32.69 25.40 7.49
C THR A 170 31.72 24.69 6.55
N ALA A 171 30.78 25.41 6.01
CA ALA A 171 29.91 24.92 4.93
C ALA A 171 30.65 24.99 3.60
N ILE A 172 30.79 23.89 2.90
CA ILE A 172 31.38 23.78 1.58
C ILE A 172 30.28 23.50 0.58
N PRO A 173 30.02 24.39 -0.40
CA PRO A 173 29.04 24.12 -1.45
C PRO A 173 29.56 23.00 -2.36
N LEU A 174 28.73 22.03 -2.63
CA LEU A 174 28.97 20.93 -3.56
C LEU A 174 27.97 21.06 -4.71
N GLU A 175 28.46 21.29 -5.91
CA GLU A 175 27.66 21.28 -7.13
C GLU A 175 27.24 19.84 -7.46
N LEU A 176 25.98 19.69 -7.87
CA LEU A 176 25.40 18.41 -8.26
C LEU A 176 25.13 18.40 -9.77
N PRO A 177 25.30 17.26 -10.46
CA PRO A 177 24.84 17.14 -11.83
C PRO A 177 23.31 17.29 -11.87
N PRO A 178 22.73 17.76 -12.99
CA PRO A 178 21.28 17.78 -13.16
C PRO A 178 20.68 16.38 -12.97
N PHE A 179 19.64 16.25 -12.16
CA PHE A 179 18.96 15.00 -11.85
C PHE A 179 17.45 15.22 -11.73
N THR A 180 16.68 14.14 -11.76
CA THR A 180 15.23 14.19 -11.56
C THR A 180 14.85 13.48 -10.29
N VAL A 181 14.12 14.16 -9.38
CA VAL A 181 13.48 13.52 -8.23
C VAL A 181 12.11 13.00 -8.63
N VAL A 182 11.85 11.72 -8.34
CA VAL A 182 10.50 11.16 -8.33
C VAL A 182 10.16 10.82 -6.87
N GLY A 183 9.38 11.67 -6.23
CA GLY A 183 8.90 11.45 -4.87
C GLY A 183 7.61 10.62 -4.87
N ALA A 184 7.47 9.67 -3.94
CA ALA A 184 6.23 8.95 -3.71
C ALA A 184 5.76 9.15 -2.27
N THR A 185 4.44 9.31 -2.09
CA THR A 185 3.84 9.50 -0.77
C THR A 185 2.44 8.90 -0.70
N THR A 186 2.11 8.34 0.45
CA THR A 186 0.72 7.97 0.79
C THR A 186 -0.03 9.11 1.47
N ARG A 187 0.68 10.15 1.95
CA ARG A 187 0.15 11.26 2.74
C ARG A 187 0.68 12.61 2.23
N SER A 188 0.19 13.05 1.07
CA SER A 188 0.66 14.30 0.43
C SER A 188 0.48 15.55 1.31
N GLY A 189 -0.52 15.55 2.20
CA GLY A 189 -0.77 16.66 3.14
C GLY A 189 0.29 16.80 4.24
N LEU A 190 1.15 15.79 4.45
CA LEU A 190 2.26 15.88 5.42
C LEU A 190 3.54 16.49 4.83
N LEU A 191 3.61 16.65 3.50
CA LEU A 191 4.77 17.30 2.88
C LEU A 191 4.72 18.81 3.11
N PRO A 192 5.82 19.42 3.57
CA PRO A 192 5.92 20.87 3.67
C PRO A 192 5.66 21.55 2.32
N ALA A 193 4.92 22.66 2.33
CA ALA A 193 4.59 23.40 1.11
C ALA A 193 5.83 23.76 0.27
N PRO A 194 6.96 24.25 0.85
CA PRO A 194 8.15 24.57 0.06
C PRO A 194 8.69 23.39 -0.74
N LEU A 195 8.73 22.18 -0.14
CA LEU A 195 9.19 20.98 -0.82
C LEU A 195 8.18 20.54 -1.89
N ARG A 196 6.88 20.59 -1.59
CA ARG A 196 5.83 20.20 -2.55
C ARG A 196 5.82 21.10 -3.78
N ASP A 197 6.04 22.41 -3.60
CA ASP A 197 6.02 23.40 -4.69
C ASP A 197 7.24 23.27 -5.65
N ARG A 198 8.25 22.45 -5.28
CA ARG A 198 9.41 22.14 -6.15
C ARG A 198 9.12 21.00 -7.12
N PHE A 199 8.03 20.29 -6.96
CA PHE A 199 7.61 19.30 -7.94
C PHE A 199 6.82 19.97 -9.06
N GLY A 200 7.39 20.02 -10.25
CA GLY A 200 6.74 20.60 -11.43
C GLY A 200 5.57 19.76 -11.94
N PHE A 201 5.52 18.47 -11.56
CA PHE A 201 4.39 17.59 -11.83
C PHE A 201 3.95 16.84 -10.59
N THR A 202 2.64 16.84 -10.32
CA THR A 202 2.04 16.03 -9.26
C THR A 202 0.97 15.11 -9.84
N GLY A 203 1.20 13.78 -9.74
CA GLY A 203 0.26 12.74 -10.12
C GLY A 203 -0.43 12.14 -8.89
N HIS A 204 -1.76 12.15 -8.88
CA HIS A 204 -2.54 11.43 -7.87
C HIS A 204 -3.05 10.12 -8.46
N LEU A 205 -2.73 8.99 -7.82
CA LEU A 205 -3.20 7.67 -8.21
C LEU A 205 -4.44 7.34 -7.39
N ASP A 206 -5.50 6.98 -8.10
CA ASP A 206 -6.76 6.54 -7.54
C ASP A 206 -6.85 5.01 -7.52
N PHE A 207 -7.83 4.48 -6.79
CA PHE A 207 -8.13 3.06 -6.86
C PHE A 207 -8.54 2.68 -8.29
N TYR A 208 -8.18 1.46 -8.68
CA TYR A 208 -8.45 0.94 -10.00
C TYR A 208 -9.88 0.43 -10.11
N GLU A 209 -10.49 0.62 -11.28
CA GLU A 209 -11.73 -0.03 -11.62
C GLU A 209 -11.50 -1.53 -11.83
N THR A 210 -12.57 -2.32 -11.72
CA THR A 210 -12.47 -3.78 -11.85
C THR A 210 -11.93 -4.20 -13.21
N GLU A 211 -12.30 -3.51 -14.28
CA GLU A 211 -11.85 -3.76 -15.65
C GLU A 211 -10.34 -3.58 -15.82
N ASP A 212 -9.77 -2.58 -15.19
CA ASP A 212 -8.32 -2.35 -15.18
C ASP A 212 -7.60 -3.46 -14.42
N LEU A 213 -8.16 -3.89 -13.28
CA LEU A 213 -7.61 -5.02 -12.52
C LEU A 213 -7.68 -6.33 -13.27
N VAL A 214 -8.73 -6.57 -14.05
CA VAL A 214 -8.82 -7.74 -14.96
C VAL A 214 -7.67 -7.72 -15.97
N GLN A 215 -7.35 -6.57 -16.56
CA GLN A 215 -6.21 -6.46 -17.49
C GLN A 215 -4.87 -6.73 -16.78
N ILE A 216 -4.69 -6.19 -15.57
CA ILE A 216 -3.49 -6.41 -14.75
C ILE A 216 -3.35 -7.90 -14.41
N LEU A 217 -4.42 -8.53 -13.94
CA LEU A 217 -4.44 -9.95 -13.57
C LEU A 217 -4.18 -10.86 -14.76
N GLY A 218 -4.81 -10.59 -15.92
CA GLY A 218 -4.57 -11.34 -17.16
C GLY A 218 -3.12 -11.27 -17.63
N ARG A 219 -2.46 -10.10 -17.47
CA ARG A 219 -1.02 -9.95 -17.73
C ARG A 219 -0.19 -10.71 -16.69
N SER A 220 -0.54 -10.59 -15.41
CA SER A 220 0.18 -11.25 -14.32
C SER A 220 0.07 -12.78 -14.41
N ALA A 221 -1.11 -13.30 -14.74
CA ALA A 221 -1.33 -14.73 -14.95
C ALA A 221 -0.41 -15.29 -16.04
N ARG A 222 -0.32 -14.59 -17.19
CA ARG A 222 0.60 -15.00 -18.28
C ARG A 222 2.07 -14.98 -17.85
N LEU A 223 2.51 -13.96 -17.11
CA LEU A 223 3.90 -13.85 -16.64
C LEU A 223 4.27 -14.89 -15.58
N LEU A 224 3.28 -15.32 -14.78
CA LEU A 224 3.43 -16.34 -13.75
C LEU A 224 3.10 -17.76 -14.25
N GLU A 225 2.79 -17.91 -15.55
CA GLU A 225 2.39 -19.19 -16.16
C GLU A 225 1.20 -19.83 -15.44
N ILE A 226 0.22 -18.99 -15.01
CA ILE A 226 -1.02 -19.42 -14.38
C ILE A 226 -2.11 -19.50 -15.45
N GLU A 227 -2.66 -20.68 -15.66
CA GLU A 227 -3.87 -20.84 -16.47
C GLU A 227 -5.07 -20.33 -15.68
N ALA A 228 -5.73 -19.29 -16.17
CA ALA A 228 -6.89 -18.69 -15.55
C ALA A 228 -7.92 -18.28 -16.62
N ASP A 229 -9.18 -18.53 -16.37
CA ASP A 229 -10.27 -18.07 -17.23
C ASP A 229 -10.76 -16.66 -16.84
N GLN A 230 -11.68 -16.12 -17.64
CA GLN A 230 -12.22 -14.78 -17.40
C GLN A 230 -13.04 -14.70 -16.11
N ASP A 231 -13.76 -15.76 -15.75
CA ASP A 231 -14.60 -15.79 -14.56
C ASP A 231 -13.72 -15.79 -13.28
N GLY A 232 -12.64 -16.59 -13.27
CA GLY A 232 -11.67 -16.63 -12.19
C GLY A 232 -10.95 -15.30 -12.00
N ILE A 233 -10.48 -14.69 -13.11
CA ILE A 233 -9.84 -13.36 -13.08
C ILE A 233 -10.85 -12.29 -12.63
N GLY A 234 -12.08 -12.32 -13.11
CA GLY A 234 -13.13 -11.37 -12.74
C GLY A 234 -13.47 -11.44 -11.25
N GLU A 235 -13.59 -12.65 -10.70
CA GLU A 235 -13.87 -12.89 -9.27
C GLU A 235 -12.75 -12.36 -8.36
N ILE A 236 -11.49 -12.57 -8.77
CA ILE A 236 -10.33 -12.04 -8.04
C ILE A 236 -10.28 -10.51 -8.13
N ALA A 237 -10.50 -9.95 -9.33
CA ALA A 237 -10.48 -8.50 -9.54
C ALA A 237 -11.52 -7.78 -8.67
N ALA A 238 -12.76 -8.29 -8.64
CA ALA A 238 -13.86 -7.72 -7.87
C ALA A 238 -13.56 -7.63 -6.37
N ARG A 239 -12.79 -8.59 -5.81
CA ARG A 239 -12.44 -8.63 -4.37
C ARG A 239 -11.09 -8.01 -4.05
N SER A 240 -10.41 -7.40 -5.04
CA SER A 240 -9.05 -6.85 -4.89
C SER A 240 -9.01 -5.40 -4.37
N ARG A 241 -10.13 -4.86 -3.92
CA ARG A 241 -10.22 -3.51 -3.33
C ARG A 241 -9.65 -2.39 -4.21
N GLY A 242 -9.76 -2.50 -5.52
CA GLY A 242 -9.18 -1.51 -6.44
C GLY A 242 -7.65 -1.43 -6.40
N THR A 243 -6.94 -2.46 -5.91
CA THR A 243 -5.51 -2.40 -5.63
C THR A 243 -4.74 -3.50 -6.38
N PRO A 244 -3.87 -3.16 -7.35
CA PRO A 244 -3.08 -4.13 -8.12
C PRO A 244 -2.22 -5.07 -7.27
N ARG A 245 -1.65 -4.60 -6.17
CA ARG A 245 -0.85 -5.41 -5.26
C ARG A 245 -1.70 -6.51 -4.62
N ILE A 246 -2.90 -6.16 -4.11
CA ILE A 246 -3.84 -7.12 -3.54
C ILE A 246 -4.29 -8.11 -4.62
N ALA A 247 -4.64 -7.62 -5.81
CA ALA A 247 -5.05 -8.46 -6.93
C ALA A 247 -4.00 -9.54 -7.25
N ASN A 248 -2.75 -9.17 -7.40
CA ASN A 248 -1.66 -10.11 -7.66
C ASN A 248 -1.42 -11.09 -6.50
N ARG A 249 -1.60 -10.66 -5.26
CA ARG A 249 -1.51 -11.53 -4.09
C ARG A 249 -2.64 -12.56 -4.10
N LEU A 250 -3.88 -12.12 -4.30
CA LEU A 250 -5.04 -13.00 -4.37
C LEU A 250 -4.92 -14.02 -5.51
N LEU A 251 -4.45 -13.61 -6.69
CA LEU A 251 -4.19 -14.51 -7.81
C LEU A 251 -3.25 -15.66 -7.43
N ARG A 252 -2.15 -15.35 -6.74
CA ARG A 252 -1.20 -16.37 -6.28
C ARG A 252 -1.82 -17.32 -5.25
N ARG A 253 -2.60 -16.79 -4.29
CA ARG A 253 -3.28 -17.61 -3.29
C ARG A 253 -4.32 -18.53 -3.89
N VAL A 254 -5.09 -18.04 -4.86
CA VAL A 254 -6.05 -18.87 -5.60
C VAL A 254 -5.34 -19.92 -6.44
N ARG A 255 -4.23 -19.58 -7.10
CA ARG A 255 -3.37 -20.57 -7.78
C ARG A 255 -2.92 -21.69 -6.83
N ASP A 256 -2.38 -21.31 -5.67
CA ASP A 256 -1.89 -22.28 -4.68
C ASP A 256 -3.02 -23.21 -4.24
N TRP A 257 -4.23 -22.64 -4.02
CA TRP A 257 -5.42 -23.43 -3.71
C TRP A 257 -5.78 -24.39 -4.86
N ALA A 258 -5.81 -23.91 -6.10
CA ALA A 258 -6.14 -24.72 -7.28
C ALA A 258 -5.15 -25.89 -7.46
N GLN A 259 -3.85 -25.63 -7.33
CA GLN A 259 -2.80 -26.65 -7.43
C GLN A 259 -2.96 -27.76 -6.37
N VAL A 260 -3.22 -27.38 -5.12
CA VAL A 260 -3.43 -28.36 -4.02
C VAL A 260 -4.67 -29.22 -4.24
N HIS A 261 -5.70 -28.68 -4.90
CA HIS A 261 -6.94 -29.38 -5.20
C HIS A 261 -6.95 -30.04 -6.58
N GLY A 262 -5.78 -30.18 -7.24
CA GLY A 262 -5.62 -30.87 -8.51
C GLY A 262 -6.30 -30.16 -9.70
N ARG A 263 -6.56 -28.85 -9.58
CA ARG A 263 -7.09 -28.04 -10.67
C ARG A 263 -5.95 -27.39 -11.45
N HIS A 264 -6.02 -27.46 -12.76
CA HIS A 264 -5.01 -26.84 -13.64
C HIS A 264 -5.38 -25.39 -14.01
N VAL A 265 -6.66 -25.04 -13.94
CA VAL A 265 -7.17 -23.73 -14.32
C VAL A 265 -7.75 -23.02 -13.08
N VAL A 266 -7.46 -21.76 -12.94
CA VAL A 266 -8.11 -20.84 -12.00
C VAL A 266 -9.40 -20.36 -12.64
N ASP A 267 -10.48 -21.10 -12.44
CA ASP A 267 -11.84 -20.75 -12.86
C ASP A 267 -12.58 -20.00 -11.74
N GLY A 268 -13.80 -19.56 -12.02
CA GLY A 268 -14.61 -18.83 -11.03
C GLY A 268 -14.94 -19.65 -9.77
N GLU A 269 -15.03 -20.98 -9.85
CA GLU A 269 -15.26 -21.84 -8.70
C GLU A 269 -14.00 -21.93 -7.83
N ALA A 270 -12.82 -22.15 -8.44
CA ALA A 270 -11.53 -22.15 -7.75
C ALA A 270 -11.25 -20.80 -7.09
N ALA A 271 -11.59 -19.69 -7.79
CA ALA A 271 -11.42 -18.35 -7.24
C ALA A 271 -12.30 -18.15 -5.99
N ARG A 272 -13.59 -18.45 -6.05
CA ARG A 272 -14.49 -18.33 -4.90
C ARG A 272 -14.05 -19.21 -3.73
N ALA A 273 -13.71 -20.46 -3.98
CA ALA A 273 -13.30 -21.39 -2.95
C ALA A 273 -11.96 -20.97 -2.30
N GLY A 274 -10.97 -20.59 -3.11
CA GLY A 274 -9.68 -20.09 -2.64
C GLY A 274 -9.83 -18.82 -1.81
N LEU A 275 -10.56 -17.83 -2.30
CA LEU A 275 -10.79 -16.57 -1.59
C LEU A 275 -11.52 -16.79 -0.26
N THR A 276 -12.49 -17.70 -0.22
CA THR A 276 -13.18 -18.07 1.01
C THR A 276 -12.23 -18.72 2.04
N LEU A 277 -11.31 -19.59 1.59
CA LEU A 277 -10.30 -20.19 2.46
C LEU A 277 -9.38 -19.15 3.09
N PHE A 278 -9.09 -18.06 2.36
CA PHE A 278 -8.28 -16.95 2.85
C PHE A 278 -9.10 -15.82 3.49
N ASP A 279 -10.32 -16.12 3.93
CA ASP A 279 -11.20 -15.19 4.64
C ASP A 279 -11.58 -13.92 3.89
N VAL A 280 -11.51 -13.92 2.55
CA VAL A 280 -11.93 -12.80 1.70
C VAL A 280 -13.36 -13.03 1.22
N ASP A 281 -14.28 -12.20 1.66
CA ASP A 281 -15.70 -12.32 1.30
C ASP A 281 -16.04 -11.70 -0.07
N VAL A 282 -17.31 -11.68 -0.42
CA VAL A 282 -17.80 -11.20 -1.71
C VAL A 282 -17.55 -9.71 -1.96
N GLN A 283 -17.40 -8.93 -0.91
CA GLN A 283 -17.07 -7.50 -0.95
C GLN A 283 -15.57 -7.24 -0.78
N GLY A 284 -14.74 -8.29 -0.74
CA GLY A 284 -13.31 -8.14 -0.49
C GLY A 284 -12.94 -7.83 0.96
N LEU A 285 -13.88 -7.94 1.92
CA LEU A 285 -13.58 -7.78 3.33
C LEU A 285 -12.89 -9.02 3.87
N ASP A 286 -11.84 -8.81 4.66
CA ASP A 286 -11.16 -9.88 5.37
C ASP A 286 -11.65 -10.04 6.82
N ARG A 287 -10.95 -10.88 7.56
CA ARG A 287 -11.29 -11.17 8.95
C ARG A 287 -11.28 -9.92 9.83
N LEU A 288 -10.30 -9.01 9.66
CA LEU A 288 -10.22 -7.80 10.49
C LEU A 288 -11.32 -6.81 10.14
N ASP A 289 -11.59 -6.59 8.87
CA ASP A 289 -12.68 -5.71 8.44
C ASP A 289 -14.01 -6.17 9.01
N ARG A 290 -14.32 -7.47 8.88
CA ARG A 290 -15.53 -8.05 9.45
C ARG A 290 -15.57 -7.96 10.99
N ALA A 291 -14.42 -8.15 11.65
CA ALA A 291 -14.34 -7.99 13.11
C ALA A 291 -14.60 -6.56 13.56
N VAL A 292 -14.09 -5.56 12.79
CA VAL A 292 -14.36 -4.14 13.03
C VAL A 292 -15.84 -3.83 12.86
N LEU A 293 -16.46 -4.28 11.77
CA LEU A 293 -17.90 -4.07 11.53
C LEU A 293 -18.75 -4.79 12.57
N ASP A 294 -18.41 -6.03 12.92
CA ASP A 294 -19.12 -6.79 13.96
C ASP A 294 -19.04 -6.11 15.32
N ALA A 295 -17.85 -5.61 15.70
CA ALA A 295 -17.68 -4.84 16.93
C ALA A 295 -18.53 -3.56 16.93
N LEU A 296 -18.50 -2.78 15.84
CA LEU A 296 -19.30 -1.57 15.71
C LEU A 296 -20.79 -1.87 15.82
N CYS A 297 -21.30 -2.84 15.05
CA CYS A 297 -22.72 -3.15 15.01
C CYS A 297 -23.20 -3.87 16.26
N ARG A 298 -22.58 -5.01 16.65
CA ARG A 298 -23.09 -5.87 17.73
C ARG A 298 -22.70 -5.41 19.13
N ARG A 299 -21.45 -4.94 19.31
CA ARG A 299 -20.94 -4.58 20.64
C ARG A 299 -21.25 -3.13 21.01
N PHE A 300 -21.22 -2.25 20.02
CA PHE A 300 -21.35 -0.81 20.25
C PHE A 300 -22.62 -0.19 19.65
N GLY A 301 -23.56 -1.01 19.17
CA GLY A 301 -24.86 -0.53 18.71
C GLY A 301 -24.82 0.46 17.53
N GLY A 302 -23.78 0.38 16.71
CA GLY A 302 -23.54 1.29 15.58
C GLY A 302 -22.57 2.43 15.87
N GLY A 303 -22.14 2.62 17.11
CA GLY A 303 -21.23 3.70 17.54
C GLY A 303 -21.93 5.00 17.86
N PRO A 304 -21.19 6.16 17.92
CA PRO A 304 -19.77 6.32 17.59
C PRO A 304 -18.81 5.77 18.66
N VAL A 305 -17.68 5.19 18.21
CA VAL A 305 -16.67 4.56 19.08
C VAL A 305 -15.29 5.14 18.80
N GLY A 306 -14.53 5.43 19.86
CA GLY A 306 -13.14 5.88 19.72
C GLY A 306 -12.24 4.79 19.14
N LEU A 307 -11.21 5.20 18.37
CA LEU A 307 -10.28 4.26 17.70
C LEU A 307 -9.64 3.25 18.67
N SER A 308 -9.10 3.72 19.80
CA SER A 308 -8.46 2.86 20.79
C SER A 308 -9.41 1.81 21.39
N THR A 309 -10.68 2.21 21.65
CA THR A 309 -11.71 1.29 22.15
C THR A 309 -12.04 0.21 21.10
N LEU A 310 -12.17 0.64 19.83
CA LEU A 310 -12.46 -0.28 18.73
C LEU A 310 -11.30 -1.24 18.51
N ALA A 311 -10.06 -0.77 18.51
CA ALA A 311 -8.86 -1.58 18.37
C ALA A 311 -8.75 -2.66 19.46
N VAL A 312 -8.94 -2.29 20.72
CA VAL A 312 -8.99 -3.25 21.84
C VAL A 312 -10.13 -4.28 21.65
N ALA A 313 -11.29 -3.84 21.17
CA ALA A 313 -12.43 -4.73 20.95
C ALA A 313 -12.18 -5.80 19.88
N VAL A 314 -11.34 -5.51 18.89
CA VAL A 314 -10.98 -6.45 17.81
C VAL A 314 -9.63 -7.13 18.02
N GLY A 315 -8.90 -6.78 19.09
CA GLY A 315 -7.62 -7.39 19.46
C GLY A 315 -6.45 -6.91 18.61
N GLU A 316 -6.49 -5.65 18.14
CA GLU A 316 -5.49 -5.06 17.25
C GLU A 316 -4.91 -3.76 17.80
N GLU A 317 -3.79 -3.33 17.24
CA GLU A 317 -3.25 -1.99 17.51
C GLU A 317 -4.10 -0.90 16.83
N PRO A 318 -4.25 0.28 17.46
CA PRO A 318 -5.01 1.39 16.86
C PRO A 318 -4.52 1.78 15.47
N ASP A 319 -3.20 1.81 15.24
CA ASP A 319 -2.60 2.15 13.95
C ASP A 319 -2.99 1.13 12.86
N THR A 320 -3.06 -0.16 13.19
CA THR A 320 -3.52 -1.21 12.26
C THR A 320 -4.96 -0.98 11.82
N VAL A 321 -5.86 -0.71 12.77
CA VAL A 321 -7.27 -0.42 12.44
C VAL A 321 -7.37 0.84 11.57
N GLU A 322 -6.65 1.92 11.93
CA GLU A 322 -6.73 3.20 11.23
C GLU A 322 -6.11 3.17 9.82
N THR A 323 -5.01 2.42 9.64
CA THR A 323 -4.26 2.46 8.37
C THR A 323 -4.61 1.34 7.42
N VAL A 324 -5.14 0.22 7.92
CA VAL A 324 -5.37 -0.99 7.11
C VAL A 324 -6.86 -1.26 6.89
N ALA A 325 -7.68 -1.30 7.95
CA ALA A 325 -9.10 -1.63 7.83
C ALA A 325 -9.96 -0.40 7.48
N GLU A 326 -9.80 0.67 8.24
CA GLU A 326 -10.67 1.85 8.14
C GLU A 326 -10.73 2.50 6.75
N PRO A 327 -9.60 2.67 5.99
CA PRO A 327 -9.66 3.32 4.68
C PRO A 327 -10.56 2.59 3.69
N TYR A 328 -10.56 1.27 3.72
CA TYR A 328 -11.42 0.46 2.86
C TYR A 328 -12.89 0.54 3.31
N LEU A 329 -13.14 0.34 4.60
CA LEU A 329 -14.49 0.38 5.16
C LEU A 329 -15.18 1.73 4.97
N VAL A 330 -14.42 2.84 5.05
CA VAL A 330 -14.93 4.19 4.79
C VAL A 330 -15.22 4.39 3.30
N ARG A 331 -14.32 3.95 2.42
CA ARG A 331 -14.49 4.08 0.97
C ARG A 331 -15.72 3.33 0.46
N GLU A 332 -15.91 2.11 0.94
CA GLU A 332 -17.07 1.27 0.56
C GLU A 332 -18.35 1.67 1.31
N GLY A 333 -18.29 2.71 2.14
CA GLY A 333 -19.45 3.23 2.83
C GLY A 333 -19.96 2.36 3.99
N PHE A 334 -19.18 1.40 4.47
CA PHE A 334 -19.54 0.58 5.64
C PHE A 334 -19.35 1.32 6.96
N MET A 335 -18.44 2.28 7.00
CA MET A 335 -18.09 3.03 8.19
C MET A 335 -17.97 4.52 7.89
N VAL A 336 -18.33 5.36 8.86
CA VAL A 336 -18.16 6.81 8.78
C VAL A 336 -17.30 7.31 9.95
N ARG A 337 -16.46 8.32 9.66
CA ARG A 337 -15.73 9.08 10.69
C ARG A 337 -16.57 10.23 11.20
N THR A 338 -16.75 10.32 12.50
CA THR A 338 -17.43 11.44 13.15
C THR A 338 -16.48 12.11 14.14
N PRO A 339 -16.77 13.35 14.60
CA PRO A 339 -15.96 13.98 15.65
C PRO A 339 -15.89 13.18 16.96
N ARG A 340 -16.89 12.32 17.22
CA ARG A 340 -16.96 11.46 18.42
C ARG A 340 -16.35 10.09 18.22
N GLY A 341 -15.99 9.70 17.00
CA GLY A 341 -15.39 8.41 16.69
C GLY A 341 -15.93 7.78 15.40
N ARG A 342 -15.80 6.46 15.30
CA ARG A 342 -16.20 5.65 14.15
C ARG A 342 -17.62 5.12 14.38
N ALA A 343 -18.44 5.18 13.34
CA ALA A 343 -19.80 4.66 13.38
C ALA A 343 -20.09 3.79 12.17
N ALA A 344 -20.91 2.75 12.36
CA ALA A 344 -21.38 1.89 11.29
C ALA A 344 -22.44 2.60 10.46
N SER A 345 -22.41 2.43 9.14
CA SER A 345 -23.46 2.87 8.23
C SER A 345 -24.58 1.82 8.11
N ALA A 346 -25.66 2.14 7.42
CA ALA A 346 -26.70 1.16 7.11
C ALA A 346 -26.16 -0.05 6.31
N ALA A 347 -25.22 0.20 5.39
CA ALA A 347 -24.59 -0.84 4.59
C ALA A 347 -23.81 -1.87 5.44
N ALA A 348 -23.19 -1.43 6.56
CA ALA A 348 -22.52 -2.36 7.49
C ALA A 348 -23.49 -3.34 8.14
N TRP A 349 -24.65 -2.85 8.56
CA TRP A 349 -25.70 -3.67 9.15
C TRP A 349 -26.25 -4.68 8.15
N GLU A 350 -26.53 -4.23 6.94
CA GLU A 350 -27.04 -5.06 5.84
C GLU A 350 -26.03 -6.16 5.47
N HIS A 351 -24.75 -5.80 5.33
CA HIS A 351 -23.66 -6.74 5.04
C HIS A 351 -23.53 -7.86 6.09
N LEU A 352 -23.74 -7.53 7.38
CA LEU A 352 -23.73 -8.49 8.47
C LEU A 352 -25.05 -9.25 8.65
N GLY A 353 -26.07 -8.98 7.81
CA GLY A 353 -27.40 -9.56 7.94
C GLY A 353 -28.14 -9.10 9.20
N LEU A 354 -27.85 -7.90 9.70
CA LEU A 354 -28.40 -7.34 10.92
C LEU A 354 -29.38 -6.21 10.61
N THR A 355 -30.35 -5.98 11.51
CA THR A 355 -31.25 -4.83 11.43
C THR A 355 -30.64 -3.65 12.18
N PRO A 356 -30.48 -2.47 11.55
CA PRO A 356 -29.97 -1.28 12.23
C PRO A 356 -30.93 -0.84 13.37
N PRO A 357 -30.40 -0.29 14.49
CA PRO A 357 -31.22 0.32 15.51
C PRO A 357 -32.09 1.46 14.92
N ARG A 358 -33.30 1.64 15.45
CA ARG A 358 -34.25 2.68 14.96
C ARG A 358 -33.68 4.10 14.99
N ASP A 359 -32.77 4.40 15.90
CA ASP A 359 -32.13 5.72 16.04
C ASP A 359 -30.99 5.97 15.05
N ALA A 360 -30.37 4.92 14.49
CA ALA A 360 -29.28 5.06 13.50
C ALA A 360 -29.78 5.51 12.12
N ALA A 361 -31.07 5.43 11.84
CA ALA A 361 -31.67 5.88 10.58
C ALA A 361 -31.88 7.40 10.50
N GLN A 362 -31.74 8.14 11.60
CA GLN A 362 -32.02 9.60 11.66
C GLN A 362 -30.77 10.48 11.61
N ASP A 363 -29.55 9.93 11.78
CA ASP A 363 -28.27 10.66 11.71
C ASP A 363 -27.63 10.68 10.28
N GLN A 364 -28.40 10.38 9.24
CA GLN A 364 -27.98 10.73 7.88
C GLN A 364 -28.04 12.25 7.77
N LEU A 365 -26.88 12.91 7.79
CA LEU A 365 -26.73 14.33 7.48
C LEU A 365 -27.52 14.64 6.19
N PRO A 366 -28.42 15.64 6.21
CA PRO A 366 -29.01 16.12 4.96
C PRO A 366 -27.85 16.61 4.10
N LEU A 367 -27.72 16.07 2.90
CA LEU A 367 -26.95 16.70 1.83
C LEU A 367 -27.52 18.10 1.69
N ASP A 368 -26.68 19.10 1.95
CA ASP A 368 -27.01 20.52 1.83
C ASP A 368 -27.46 20.78 0.37
N ASP A 369 -28.74 20.79 0.16
CA ASP A 369 -29.32 21.27 -1.08
C ASP A 369 -28.96 22.75 -1.21
N GLY A 370 -28.08 23.05 -2.13
CA GLY A 370 -27.41 24.30 -2.42
C GLY A 370 -28.33 25.55 -2.42
N PRO A 371 -27.75 26.75 -2.49
CA PRO A 371 -28.34 28.00 -2.09
C PRO A 371 -29.64 28.32 -2.83
N GLY A 372 -30.72 28.42 -2.06
CA GLY A 372 -32.03 28.84 -2.51
C GLY A 372 -31.95 30.16 -3.26
N ARG A 373 -32.60 30.19 -4.39
CA ARG A 373 -32.89 31.37 -5.20
C ARG A 373 -33.39 32.50 -4.32
N LEU A 374 -32.60 33.57 -4.24
CA LEU A 374 -33.13 34.89 -3.83
C LEU A 374 -34.02 35.39 -4.98
N GLY A 375 -35.30 35.28 -4.78
CA GLY A 375 -36.30 36.03 -5.55
C GLY A 375 -36.69 37.27 -4.77
N GLY A 376 -36.75 38.38 -5.47
CA GLY A 376 -37.28 39.65 -4.98
C GLY A 376 -36.56 40.80 -5.61
#